data_d082b18614dcdd4e0a46e172f93ae342
#
_entry.id   d082b18614dcdd4e0a46e172f93ae342
#
_cell.length_a   1.000
_cell.length_b   1.000
_cell.length_c   1.000
_cell.angle_alpha   90.00
_cell.angle_beta   90.00
_cell.angle_gamma   90.00
#
_symmetry.space_group_name_H-M   'P 1'
#
loop_
_entity.id
_entity.type
_entity.pdbx_description
1 polymer ?
#
loop_
_entity_poly.entity_id
_entity_poly.type
_entity_poly.pdbx_seq_one_letter_code
_entity_poly.pdbx_strand_id
1 'polypeptide(L)'
;YDMSEYQERHTVARFIGAPPGYVGYEDSNLSGGLLIRDIERNPHAVILFDEIEKAHPDVSNVLLQLMDEGFVTGSNGKRADARNCYVILTTNLGAAQAEKRTIGFGEEHDSSAVDEAYKNFFAPEFRNRIDQVCKFGPLDEVAKRKVCWKFIKELQQQLKDKNFALHVDELSVDLILQEGYDDKMGARPMARAIDTMLRMPI
;
A
#
# COMPACT_ATOMS: atom_id res chain seq x y z
N TYR A 1 2.78 -6.76 2.92
CA TYR A 1 1.78 -7.75 2.51
C TYR A 1 0.73 -7.05 1.65
N ASP A 2 0.50 -7.57 0.44
CA ASP A 2 -0.61 -7.15 -0.42
C ASP A 2 -1.87 -7.91 0.00
N MET A 3 -2.86 -7.20 0.49
CA MET A 3 -4.07 -7.82 1.02
C MET A 3 -4.99 -8.38 -0.08
N SER A 4 -4.74 -8.04 -1.34
CA SER A 4 -5.42 -8.69 -2.47
C SER A 4 -5.10 -10.20 -2.59
N GLU A 5 -3.98 -10.65 -2.03
CA GLU A 5 -3.61 -12.07 -1.97
C GLU A 5 -4.32 -12.82 -0.82
N TYR A 6 -4.96 -12.10 0.12
CA TYR A 6 -5.57 -12.66 1.33
C TYR A 6 -7.08 -12.43 1.40
N GLN A 7 -7.75 -12.52 0.25
CA GLN A 7 -9.21 -12.36 0.13
C GLN A 7 -9.96 -13.63 0.54
N GLU A 8 -9.35 -14.79 0.31
CA GLU A 8 -9.97 -16.08 0.54
C GLU A 8 -9.51 -16.70 1.86
N ARG A 9 -10.41 -17.43 2.53
CA ARG A 9 -10.13 -18.04 3.83
C ARG A 9 -8.90 -18.96 3.85
N HIS A 10 -8.65 -19.67 2.76
CA HIS A 10 -7.48 -20.56 2.67
C HIS A 10 -6.16 -19.78 2.56
N THR A 11 -6.15 -18.58 1.98
CA THR A 11 -4.96 -17.74 1.92
C THR A 11 -4.67 -17.08 3.27
N VAL A 12 -5.72 -16.76 4.04
CA VAL A 12 -5.57 -16.29 5.43
C VAL A 12 -4.90 -17.36 6.29
N ALA A 13 -5.20 -18.65 6.08
CA ALA A 13 -4.54 -19.75 6.78
C ALA A 13 -3.02 -19.80 6.53
N ARG A 14 -2.53 -19.37 5.36
CA ARG A 14 -1.09 -19.18 5.11
C ARG A 14 -0.52 -18.00 5.88
N PHE A 15 -1.30 -16.96 6.04
CA PHE A 15 -0.88 -15.71 6.68
C PHE A 15 -0.70 -15.86 8.19
N ILE A 16 -1.67 -16.48 8.89
CA ILE A 16 -1.69 -16.64 10.35
C ILE A 16 -1.44 -18.10 10.80
N GLY A 17 -1.27 -19.02 9.88
CA GLY A 17 -1.12 -20.46 10.13
C GLY A 17 -2.43 -21.25 9.93
N ALA A 18 -2.30 -22.49 9.49
CA ALA A 18 -3.44 -23.40 9.33
C ALA A 18 -3.84 -24.03 10.67
N PRO A 19 -5.13 -24.11 11.01
CA PRO A 19 -5.60 -24.88 12.16
C PRO A 19 -5.23 -26.35 12.06
N PRO A 20 -5.10 -27.09 13.18
CA PRO A 20 -4.87 -28.52 13.16
C PRO A 20 -5.90 -29.27 12.30
N GLY A 21 -5.41 -30.15 11.43
CA GLY A 21 -6.25 -30.94 10.52
C GLY A 21 -6.51 -30.35 9.13
N TYR A 22 -6.01 -29.14 8.83
CA TYR A 22 -6.03 -28.59 7.47
C TYR A 22 -4.76 -28.95 6.69
N VAL A 23 -4.89 -29.06 5.35
CA VAL A 23 -3.76 -29.28 4.44
C VAL A 23 -2.74 -28.14 4.61
N GLY A 24 -1.47 -28.49 4.87
CA GLY A 24 -0.38 -27.54 5.13
C GLY A 24 -0.01 -27.37 6.61
N TYR A 25 -0.75 -27.98 7.55
CA TYR A 25 -0.41 -27.94 8.97
C TYR A 25 0.91 -28.68 9.29
N GLU A 26 1.23 -29.75 8.54
CA GLU A 26 2.44 -30.57 8.75
C GLU A 26 3.73 -29.91 8.20
N ASP A 27 3.62 -28.87 7.36
CA ASP A 27 4.78 -28.12 6.90
C ASP A 27 5.30 -27.22 8.02
N SER A 28 6.39 -27.67 8.67
CA SER A 28 7.02 -26.99 9.82
C SER A 28 7.39 -25.52 9.52
N ASN A 29 7.58 -25.17 8.25
CA ASN A 29 7.87 -23.79 7.81
C ASN A 29 6.62 -22.90 7.69
N LEU A 30 5.42 -23.48 7.59
CA LEU A 30 4.15 -22.76 7.41
C LEU A 30 3.21 -22.91 8.62
N SER A 31 3.51 -23.81 9.54
CA SER A 31 2.63 -24.13 10.69
C SER A 31 2.38 -22.94 11.63
N GLY A 32 3.26 -21.93 11.64
CA GLY A 32 3.12 -20.73 12.47
C GLY A 32 2.48 -19.54 11.74
N GLY A 33 2.34 -19.59 10.42
CA GLY A 33 1.92 -18.46 9.60
C GLY A 33 3.06 -17.51 9.20
N LEU A 34 2.88 -16.84 8.05
CA LEU A 34 3.89 -15.92 7.50
C LEU A 34 4.14 -14.73 8.43
N LEU A 35 3.06 -14.11 8.92
CA LEU A 35 3.14 -12.93 9.78
C LEU A 35 3.93 -13.20 11.06
N ILE A 36 3.65 -14.32 11.71
CA ILE A 36 4.32 -14.69 12.96
C ILE A 36 5.80 -14.92 12.73
N ARG A 37 6.15 -15.70 11.71
CA ARG A 37 7.53 -15.97 11.33
C ARG A 37 8.31 -14.69 11.03
N ASP A 38 7.70 -13.76 10.30
CA ASP A 38 8.36 -12.54 9.87
C ASP A 38 8.56 -11.56 11.03
N ILE A 39 7.61 -11.50 12.00
CA ILE A 39 7.78 -10.76 13.26
C ILE A 39 8.86 -11.40 14.14
N GLU A 40 8.87 -12.73 14.28
CA GLU A 40 9.92 -13.42 15.06
C GLU A 40 11.33 -13.16 14.50
N ARG A 41 11.46 -13.08 13.16
CA ARG A 41 12.75 -12.77 12.50
C ARG A 41 13.16 -11.31 12.64
N ASN A 42 12.19 -10.41 12.65
CA ASN A 42 12.40 -8.96 12.65
C ASN A 42 11.48 -8.29 13.67
N PRO A 43 11.78 -8.34 14.96
CA PRO A 43 10.91 -7.82 16.02
C PRO A 43 10.79 -6.29 16.06
N HIS A 44 11.56 -5.58 15.23
CA HIS A 44 11.53 -4.13 15.04
C HIS A 44 11.14 -3.75 13.60
N ALA A 45 10.32 -4.57 12.95
CA ALA A 45 9.93 -4.36 11.56
C ALA A 45 8.92 -3.23 11.39
N VAL A 46 8.90 -2.65 10.19
CA VAL A 46 7.74 -1.93 9.67
C VAL A 46 6.90 -2.92 8.88
N ILE A 47 5.67 -3.13 9.30
CA ILE A 47 4.73 -4.07 8.69
C ILE A 47 3.71 -3.26 7.89
N LEU A 48 3.74 -3.40 6.57
CA LEU A 48 2.79 -2.75 5.67
C LEU A 48 1.73 -3.74 5.21
N PHE A 49 0.47 -3.39 5.43
CA PHE A 49 -0.69 -4.07 4.89
C PHE A 49 -1.28 -3.19 3.78
N ASP A 50 -1.03 -3.54 2.54
CA ASP A 50 -1.46 -2.77 1.38
C ASP A 50 -2.86 -3.20 0.94
N GLU A 51 -3.73 -2.22 0.61
CA GLU A 51 -5.12 -2.43 0.18
C GLU A 51 -5.96 -3.25 1.19
N ILE A 52 -5.95 -2.82 2.46
CA ILE A 52 -6.61 -3.54 3.58
C ILE A 52 -8.11 -3.81 3.34
N GLU A 53 -8.78 -3.00 2.53
CA GLU A 53 -10.18 -3.19 2.17
C GLU A 53 -10.44 -4.46 1.35
N LYS A 54 -9.41 -5.06 0.77
CA LYS A 54 -9.50 -6.31 0.02
C LYS A 54 -9.32 -7.55 0.88
N ALA A 55 -8.82 -7.39 2.10
CA ALA A 55 -8.54 -8.51 2.99
C ALA A 55 -9.82 -9.24 3.43
N HIS A 56 -9.69 -10.55 3.62
CA HIS A 56 -10.74 -11.33 4.28
C HIS A 56 -11.01 -10.80 5.70
N PRO A 57 -12.25 -10.80 6.20
CA PRO A 57 -12.59 -10.31 7.55
C PRO A 57 -11.74 -10.90 8.69
N ASP A 58 -11.30 -12.15 8.57
CA ASP A 58 -10.44 -12.78 9.57
C ASP A 58 -9.09 -12.06 9.74
N VAL A 59 -8.57 -11.39 8.71
CA VAL A 59 -7.36 -10.55 8.80
C VAL A 59 -7.60 -9.38 9.75
N SER A 60 -8.78 -8.74 9.69
CA SER A 60 -9.13 -7.63 10.59
C SER A 60 -9.11 -8.07 12.06
N ASN A 61 -9.53 -9.30 12.38
CA ASN A 61 -9.47 -9.83 13.73
C ASN A 61 -8.02 -10.01 14.23
N VAL A 62 -7.14 -10.45 13.35
CA VAL A 62 -5.71 -10.57 13.66
C VAL A 62 -5.07 -9.20 13.89
N LEU A 63 -5.43 -8.22 13.08
CA LEU A 63 -4.95 -6.84 13.24
C LEU A 63 -5.45 -6.22 14.54
N LEU A 64 -6.70 -6.47 14.95
CA LEU A 64 -7.23 -6.03 16.24
C LEU A 64 -6.40 -6.64 17.38
N GLN A 65 -6.14 -7.95 17.36
CA GLN A 65 -5.29 -8.60 18.36
C GLN A 65 -3.89 -7.97 18.39
N LEU A 66 -3.29 -7.73 17.23
CA LEU A 66 -1.98 -7.11 17.09
C LEU A 66 -1.95 -5.72 17.73
N MET A 67 -2.95 -4.88 17.46
CA MET A 67 -3.03 -3.50 17.97
C MET A 67 -3.39 -3.43 19.46
N ASP A 68 -4.20 -4.37 19.96
CA ASP A 68 -4.62 -4.39 21.37
C ASP A 68 -3.57 -4.98 22.30
N GLU A 69 -3.05 -6.15 21.94
CA GLU A 69 -2.17 -6.92 22.81
C GLU A 69 -0.68 -6.71 22.50
N GLY A 70 -0.37 -6.19 21.29
CA GLY A 70 1.01 -6.13 20.78
C GLY A 70 1.58 -7.51 20.47
N PHE A 71 0.73 -8.53 20.33
CA PHE A 71 1.11 -9.90 20.02
C PHE A 71 0.19 -10.46 18.94
N VAL A 72 0.73 -11.39 18.16
CA VAL A 72 -0.05 -12.23 17.23
C VAL A 72 0.09 -13.66 17.65
N THR A 73 -1.02 -14.38 17.73
CA THR A 73 -1.06 -15.79 18.05
C THR A 73 -1.42 -16.60 16.81
N GLY A 74 -0.56 -17.49 16.39
CA GLY A 74 -0.82 -18.40 15.27
C GLY A 74 -1.76 -19.52 15.64
N SER A 75 -2.28 -20.18 14.62
CA SER A 75 -3.17 -21.33 14.79
C SER A 75 -2.52 -22.53 15.49
N ASN A 76 -1.19 -22.60 15.51
CA ASN A 76 -0.41 -23.62 16.25
C ASN A 76 -0.11 -23.21 17.70
N GLY A 77 -0.68 -22.09 18.19
CA GLY A 77 -0.42 -21.54 19.51
C GLY A 77 0.91 -20.79 19.67
N LYS A 78 1.73 -20.69 18.61
CA LYS A 78 2.92 -19.81 18.63
C LYS A 78 2.48 -18.36 18.73
N ARG A 79 3.23 -17.60 19.54
CA ARG A 79 2.96 -16.20 19.80
C ARG A 79 4.17 -15.36 19.42
N ALA A 80 3.98 -14.36 18.57
CA ALA A 80 5.01 -13.41 18.18
C ALA A 80 4.77 -12.04 18.82
N ASP A 81 5.84 -11.45 19.38
CA ASP A 81 5.82 -10.12 20.01
C ASP A 81 6.03 -9.03 18.98
N ALA A 82 5.02 -8.20 18.76
CA ALA A 82 5.02 -7.10 17.79
C ALA A 82 5.02 -5.71 18.45
N ARG A 83 5.23 -5.60 19.76
CA ARG A 83 5.17 -4.32 20.50
C ARG A 83 6.19 -3.30 20.03
N ASN A 84 7.25 -3.74 19.36
CA ASN A 84 8.28 -2.87 18.78
C ASN A 84 8.14 -2.74 17.24
N CYS A 85 7.07 -3.24 16.65
CA CYS A 85 6.78 -3.09 15.23
C CYS A 85 5.97 -1.83 14.95
N TYR A 86 6.19 -1.22 13.79
CA TYR A 86 5.28 -0.22 13.25
C TYR A 86 4.31 -0.89 12.29
N VAL A 87 3.02 -0.64 12.46
CA VAL A 87 1.97 -1.16 11.59
C VAL A 87 1.45 -0.04 10.71
N ILE A 88 1.50 -0.23 9.40
CA ILE A 88 1.00 0.71 8.39
C ILE A 88 -0.08 0.01 7.58
N LEU A 89 -1.25 0.64 7.48
CA LEU A 89 -2.36 0.17 6.64
C LEU A 89 -2.55 1.15 5.51
N THR A 90 -2.64 0.69 4.27
CA THR A 90 -3.06 1.52 3.15
C THR A 90 -4.46 1.13 2.69
N THR A 91 -5.19 2.09 2.15
CA THR A 91 -6.53 1.86 1.62
C THR A 91 -6.89 2.86 0.53
N ASN A 92 -7.68 2.45 -0.43
CA ASN A 92 -8.28 3.28 -1.47
C ASN A 92 -9.77 3.59 -1.18
N LEU A 93 -10.22 3.39 0.06
CA LEU A 93 -11.61 3.66 0.45
C LEU A 93 -11.98 5.12 0.20
N GLY A 94 -13.14 5.33 -0.41
CA GLY A 94 -13.67 6.66 -0.68
C GLY A 94 -13.13 7.32 -1.95
N ALA A 95 -12.09 6.82 -2.60
CA ALA A 95 -11.56 7.40 -3.84
C ALA A 95 -12.62 7.45 -4.94
N ALA A 96 -13.34 6.35 -5.17
CA ALA A 96 -14.42 6.27 -6.17
C ALA A 96 -15.65 7.13 -5.80
N GLN A 97 -15.92 7.33 -4.53
CA GLN A 97 -17.00 8.20 -4.06
C GLN A 97 -16.64 9.69 -4.21
N ALA A 98 -15.40 10.05 -3.91
CA ALA A 98 -14.89 11.40 -4.10
C ALA A 98 -14.96 11.82 -5.59
N GLU A 99 -14.58 10.92 -6.52
CA GLU A 99 -14.69 11.16 -7.96
C GLU A 99 -16.14 11.42 -8.43
N LYS A 100 -17.12 10.66 -7.92
CA LYS A 100 -18.53 10.79 -8.36
C LYS A 100 -19.16 12.12 -7.95
N ARG A 101 -18.71 12.71 -6.86
CA ARG A 101 -19.25 14.00 -6.35
C ARG A 101 -18.65 15.21 -7.05
N THR A 102 -17.49 15.10 -7.65
CA THR A 102 -16.81 16.19 -8.40
C THR A 102 -17.57 16.58 -9.70
N ILE A 103 -18.56 15.81 -10.15
CA ILE A 103 -19.38 16.11 -11.34
C ILE A 103 -20.47 17.15 -11.06
N GLY A 104 -20.59 17.66 -9.82
CA GLY A 104 -21.55 18.72 -9.43
C GLY A 104 -20.84 19.92 -8.84
N PHE A 105 -20.80 21.03 -9.57
CA PHE A 105 -20.45 22.40 -9.17
C PHE A 105 -19.75 22.56 -7.78
N GLY A 106 -18.42 22.48 -7.75
CA GLY A 106 -17.60 22.82 -6.60
C GLY A 106 -16.26 22.08 -6.62
N GLU A 107 -15.15 22.84 -6.71
CA GLU A 107 -13.76 22.33 -6.71
C GLU A 107 -13.27 21.91 -5.32
N GLU A 108 -14.13 21.73 -4.34
CA GLU A 108 -13.72 21.22 -3.03
C GLU A 108 -13.68 19.70 -3.06
N HIS A 109 -12.48 19.13 -2.99
CA HIS A 109 -12.29 17.72 -2.67
C HIS A 109 -13.04 17.40 -1.37
N ASP A 110 -14.17 16.73 -1.52
CA ASP A 110 -15.06 16.42 -0.39
C ASP A 110 -14.41 15.33 0.49
N SER A 111 -13.57 15.80 1.42
CA SER A 111 -12.96 14.93 2.43
C SER A 111 -14.01 14.17 3.26
N SER A 112 -15.27 14.64 3.25
CA SER A 112 -16.38 14.02 3.96
C SER A 112 -16.75 12.65 3.39
N ALA A 113 -16.69 12.47 2.07
CA ALA A 113 -17.00 11.18 1.43
C ALA A 113 -15.95 10.10 1.77
N VAL A 114 -14.68 10.50 1.84
CA VAL A 114 -13.59 9.61 2.27
C VAL A 114 -13.75 9.24 3.73
N ASP A 115 -14.09 10.21 4.59
CA ASP A 115 -14.32 9.96 6.02
C ASP A 115 -15.52 9.05 6.27
N GLU A 116 -16.57 9.21 5.48
CA GLU A 116 -17.76 8.36 5.56
C GLU A 116 -17.45 6.92 5.11
N ALA A 117 -16.73 6.75 3.99
CA ALA A 117 -16.30 5.44 3.51
C ALA A 117 -15.40 4.72 4.55
N TYR A 118 -14.45 5.45 5.14
CA TYR A 118 -13.59 4.96 6.22
C TYR A 118 -14.41 4.53 7.45
N LYS A 119 -15.36 5.36 7.88
CA LYS A 119 -16.24 5.06 9.05
C LYS A 119 -17.15 3.87 8.80
N ASN A 120 -17.61 3.68 7.57
CA ASN A 120 -18.47 2.56 7.19
C ASN A 120 -17.71 1.24 7.05
N PHE A 121 -16.46 1.29 6.63
CA PHE A 121 -15.64 0.10 6.45
C PHE A 121 -15.05 -0.39 7.77
N PHE A 122 -14.41 0.50 8.52
CA PHE A 122 -13.79 0.13 9.80
C PHE A 122 -14.75 0.30 10.96
N ALA A 123 -14.98 -0.78 11.70
CA ALA A 123 -15.75 -0.74 12.95
C ALA A 123 -15.15 0.28 13.94
N PRO A 124 -15.97 0.89 14.82
CA PRO A 124 -15.47 1.85 15.82
C PRO A 124 -14.32 1.32 16.66
N GLU A 125 -14.37 0.04 17.03
CA GLU A 125 -13.33 -0.65 17.77
C GLU A 125 -11.98 -0.61 17.02
N PHE A 126 -11.97 -0.94 15.74
CA PHE A 126 -10.76 -0.89 14.91
C PHE A 126 -10.21 0.53 14.79
N ARG A 127 -11.08 1.52 14.54
CA ARG A 127 -10.69 2.92 14.39
C ARG A 127 -10.07 3.52 15.65
N ASN A 128 -10.51 3.07 16.83
CA ASN A 128 -9.99 3.54 18.13
C ASN A 128 -8.58 3.01 18.44
N ARG A 129 -8.07 2.05 17.64
CA ARG A 129 -6.72 1.49 17.78
C ARG A 129 -5.71 2.10 16.80
N ILE A 130 -6.17 2.92 15.87
CA ILE A 130 -5.32 3.61 14.91
C ILE A 130 -4.83 4.91 15.54
N ASP A 131 -3.51 5.05 15.71
CA ASP A 131 -2.89 6.24 16.29
C ASP A 131 -3.01 7.45 15.37
N GLN A 132 -2.85 7.25 14.06
CA GLN A 132 -2.87 8.35 13.08
C GLN A 132 -3.44 7.91 11.74
N VAL A 133 -4.28 8.76 11.16
CA VAL A 133 -4.81 8.63 9.79
C VAL A 133 -4.20 9.74 8.93
N CYS A 134 -3.50 9.33 7.88
CA CYS A 134 -2.92 10.23 6.88
C CYS A 134 -3.74 10.18 5.60
N LYS A 135 -4.27 11.33 5.17
CA LYS A 135 -5.02 11.45 3.91
C LYS A 135 -4.09 12.00 2.84
N PHE A 136 -4.03 11.32 1.72
CA PHE A 136 -3.30 11.77 0.54
C PHE A 136 -4.28 12.36 -0.46
N GLY A 137 -4.08 13.61 -0.82
CA GLY A 137 -4.81 14.30 -1.88
C GLY A 137 -4.18 14.10 -3.25
N PRO A 138 -4.81 14.63 -4.31
CA PRO A 138 -4.20 14.68 -5.63
C PRO A 138 -2.92 15.52 -5.59
N LEU A 139 -2.01 15.21 -6.51
CA LEU A 139 -0.76 15.94 -6.63
C LEU A 139 -1.01 17.32 -7.27
N ASP A 140 -0.51 18.38 -6.66
CA ASP A 140 -0.44 19.69 -7.30
C ASP A 140 0.62 19.72 -8.42
N GLU A 141 0.62 20.76 -9.24
CA GLU A 141 1.55 20.88 -10.37
C GLU A 141 3.03 20.88 -9.95
N VAL A 142 3.32 21.40 -8.76
CA VAL A 142 4.69 21.41 -8.22
C VAL A 142 5.10 19.99 -7.82
N ALA A 143 4.21 19.23 -7.17
CA ALA A 143 4.45 17.85 -6.78
C ALA A 143 4.56 16.95 -8.01
N LYS A 144 3.68 17.08 -9.02
CA LYS A 144 3.77 16.36 -10.29
C LYS A 144 5.15 16.52 -10.93
N ARG A 145 5.63 17.77 -11.02
CA ARG A 145 6.94 18.10 -11.59
C ARG A 145 8.10 17.50 -10.77
N LYS A 146 8.03 17.54 -9.45
CA LYS A 146 9.02 16.91 -8.56
C LYS A 146 9.07 15.38 -8.76
N VAL A 147 7.92 14.73 -8.91
CA VAL A 147 7.85 13.28 -9.17
C VAL A 147 8.45 12.95 -10.54
N CYS A 148 8.14 13.73 -11.57
CA CYS A 148 8.73 13.58 -12.90
C CYS A 148 10.27 13.65 -12.83
N TRP A 149 10.80 14.71 -12.21
CA TRP A 149 12.25 14.86 -12.02
C TRP A 149 12.88 13.76 -11.20
N LYS A 150 12.18 13.19 -10.21
CA LYS A 150 12.66 12.03 -9.45
C LYS A 150 12.89 10.84 -10.38
N PHE A 151 11.92 10.46 -11.21
CA PHE A 151 12.06 9.34 -12.15
C PHE A 151 13.12 9.59 -13.22
N ILE A 152 13.23 10.84 -13.73
CA ILE A 152 14.31 11.21 -14.68
C ILE A 152 15.68 11.03 -14.02
N LYS A 153 15.86 11.46 -12.77
CA LYS A 153 17.13 11.31 -12.03
C LYS A 153 17.46 9.83 -11.79
N GLU A 154 16.48 8.99 -11.50
CA GLU A 154 16.67 7.54 -11.36
C GLU A 154 17.16 6.94 -12.68
N LEU A 155 16.58 7.33 -13.84
CA LEU A 155 17.04 6.92 -15.14
C LEU A 155 18.45 7.45 -15.45
N GLN A 156 18.73 8.73 -15.17
CA GLN A 156 20.06 9.32 -15.33
C GLN A 156 21.12 8.56 -14.55
N GLN A 157 20.82 8.14 -13.31
CA GLN A 157 21.75 7.35 -12.50
C GLN A 157 22.03 5.97 -13.13
N GLN A 158 20.99 5.27 -13.59
CA GLN A 158 21.15 3.98 -14.28
C GLN A 158 21.96 4.08 -15.57
N LEU A 159 21.80 5.17 -16.33
CA LEU A 159 22.55 5.42 -17.56
C LEU A 159 24.00 5.80 -17.28
N LYS A 160 24.25 6.56 -16.20
CA LYS A 160 25.60 6.92 -15.77
C LYS A 160 26.45 5.68 -15.45
N ASP A 161 25.86 4.66 -14.84
CA ASP A 161 26.53 3.40 -14.56
C ASP A 161 26.95 2.65 -15.85
N LYS A 162 26.34 3.01 -16.99
CA LYS A 162 26.66 2.52 -18.34
C LYS A 162 27.48 3.50 -19.17
N ASN A 163 28.02 4.57 -18.56
CA ASN A 163 28.78 5.65 -19.20
C ASN A 163 27.97 6.49 -20.22
N PHE A 164 26.65 6.59 -20.07
CA PHE A 164 25.80 7.48 -20.84
C PHE A 164 25.41 8.71 -20.02
N ALA A 165 25.37 9.88 -20.66
CA ALA A 165 24.85 11.12 -20.08
C ALA A 165 23.50 11.44 -20.74
N LEU A 166 22.45 11.60 -19.93
CA LEU A 166 21.13 12.03 -20.36
C LEU A 166 20.88 13.46 -19.88
N HIS A 167 20.61 14.37 -20.81
CA HIS A 167 20.18 15.74 -20.52
C HIS A 167 18.71 15.88 -20.91
N VAL A 168 17.89 16.37 -19.98
CA VAL A 168 16.46 16.60 -20.19
C VAL A 168 16.17 18.06 -19.86
N ASP A 169 15.52 18.77 -20.78
CA ASP A 169 15.11 20.16 -20.61
C ASP A 169 13.69 20.27 -20.04
N GLU A 170 13.28 21.48 -19.69
CA GLU A 170 11.95 21.73 -19.09
C GLU A 170 10.80 21.43 -20.07
N LEU A 171 11.01 21.65 -21.39
CA LEU A 171 10.00 21.34 -22.40
C LEU A 171 9.73 19.83 -22.49
N SER A 172 10.80 19.04 -22.39
CA SER A 172 10.67 17.58 -22.32
C SER A 172 9.94 17.14 -21.06
N VAL A 173 10.16 17.80 -19.92
CA VAL A 173 9.43 17.52 -18.67
C VAL A 173 7.95 17.86 -18.84
N ASP A 174 7.59 18.97 -19.47
CA ASP A 174 6.20 19.35 -19.73
C ASP A 174 5.49 18.29 -20.60
N LEU A 175 6.16 17.80 -21.63
CA LEU A 175 5.62 16.76 -22.50
C LEU A 175 5.43 15.42 -21.74
N ILE A 176 6.41 15.04 -20.92
CA ILE A 176 6.30 13.83 -20.07
C ILE A 176 5.14 13.95 -19.08
N LEU A 177 4.92 15.13 -18.50
CA LEU A 177 3.81 15.37 -17.59
C LEU A 177 2.47 15.25 -18.30
N GLN A 178 2.36 15.80 -19.51
CA GLN A 178 1.14 15.74 -20.32
C GLN A 178 0.76 14.29 -20.67
N GLU A 179 1.74 13.45 -21.02
CA GLU A 179 1.50 12.07 -21.43
C GLU A 179 1.50 11.09 -20.25
N GLY A 180 2.23 11.41 -19.19
CA GLY A 180 2.51 10.49 -18.09
C GLY A 180 1.70 10.72 -16.81
N TYR A 181 0.89 11.78 -16.73
CA TYR A 181 0.02 12.00 -15.58
C TYR A 181 -1.44 11.75 -15.94
N ASP A 182 -2.14 11.00 -15.12
CA ASP A 182 -3.57 10.74 -15.23
C ASP A 182 -4.23 11.05 -13.89
N ASP A 183 -5.34 11.79 -13.88
CA ASP A 183 -5.99 12.21 -12.64
C ASP A 183 -6.50 11.04 -11.78
N LYS A 184 -6.78 9.89 -12.39
CA LYS A 184 -7.23 8.68 -11.69
C LYS A 184 -6.09 7.79 -11.24
N MET A 185 -5.06 7.65 -12.07
CA MET A 185 -3.90 6.80 -11.78
C MET A 185 -2.74 7.56 -11.11
N GLY A 186 -2.87 8.88 -11.01
CA GLY A 186 -1.85 9.76 -10.45
C GLY A 186 -0.55 9.73 -11.27
N ALA A 187 0.57 9.61 -10.57
CA ALA A 187 1.89 9.55 -11.21
C ALA A 187 2.34 8.15 -11.64
N ARG A 188 1.52 7.10 -11.45
CA ARG A 188 1.88 5.73 -11.84
C ARG A 188 2.23 5.57 -13.32
N PRO A 189 1.49 6.18 -14.28
CA PRO A 189 1.83 6.09 -15.70
C PRO A 189 3.10 6.85 -16.08
N MET A 190 3.57 7.79 -15.25
CA MET A 190 4.72 8.65 -15.54
C MET A 190 6.03 7.86 -15.73
N ALA A 191 6.23 6.80 -14.94
CA ALA A 191 7.39 5.92 -15.11
C ALA A 191 7.40 5.27 -16.52
N ARG A 192 6.22 4.81 -16.99
CA ARG A 192 6.07 4.24 -18.33
C ARG A 192 6.29 5.29 -19.44
N ALA A 193 5.77 6.51 -19.24
CA ALA A 193 5.99 7.59 -20.20
C ALA A 193 7.50 7.90 -20.33
N ILE A 194 8.22 7.98 -19.22
CA ILE A 194 9.69 8.17 -19.21
C ILE A 194 10.40 7.00 -19.89
N ASP A 195 10.00 5.76 -19.64
CA ASP A 195 10.56 4.61 -20.30
C ASP A 195 10.35 4.68 -21.83
N THR A 196 9.14 5.00 -22.26
CA THR A 196 8.79 5.07 -23.69
C THR A 196 9.47 6.25 -24.39
N MET A 197 9.49 7.44 -23.74
CA MET A 197 9.95 8.68 -24.38
C MET A 197 11.47 8.88 -24.27
N LEU A 198 12.10 8.37 -23.20
CA LEU A 198 13.52 8.60 -22.93
C LEU A 198 14.35 7.31 -23.01
N ARG A 199 13.90 6.21 -22.38
CA ARG A 199 14.73 4.98 -22.32
C ARG A 199 14.71 4.17 -23.61
N MET A 200 13.55 4.00 -24.26
CA MET A 200 13.44 3.19 -25.47
C MET A 200 14.16 3.78 -26.70
N PRO A 201 14.25 5.13 -26.88
CA PRO A 201 15.00 5.72 -28.00
C PRO A 201 16.53 5.67 -27.84
N ILE A 202 17.07 5.41 -26.65
CA ILE A 202 18.51 5.30 -26.34
C ILE A 202 18.97 3.86 -26.48
#